data_8c8e6a01f1d62dd2e0bf716a1ad6b4a2
#
_entry.id   8c8e6a01f1d62dd2e0bf716a1ad6b4a2
#
_cell.length_a   1.000
_cell.length_b   1.000
_cell.length_c   1.000
_cell.angle_alpha   90.00
_cell.angle_beta   90.00
_cell.angle_gamma   90.00
#
_symmetry.space_group_name_H-M   'P 1'
#
loop_
_entity.id
_entity.type
_entity.pdbx_description
1 polymer ?
#
loop_
_entity_poly.entity_id
_entity_poly.type
_entity_poly.pdbx_seq_one_letter_code
_entity_poly.pdbx_strand_id
1 'polypeptide(L)'
;RLTVRQAPGMLRWRAAYEGTPGDALHPDDVPLPRVTAPSGETWEWGHPALQDALSEDLGRAVTMRRDTALMQDLGDSILITTQATLDATSEALGTPLDLRRFRTNIHVILDDEAYAEERWEGRTLTVGDATLDLLHPCVRCVIPTRDPDSTAKDPNILKWLTRHHGGLFGINARMRGSGRIAVGDAVELA
;
A
#
# COMPACT_ATOMS: atom_id res chain seq x y z
N ARG A 1 5.26 5.46 17.35
CA ARG A 1 4.29 4.80 16.46
C ARG A 1 4.75 3.37 16.20
N LEU A 2 3.85 2.40 16.39
CA LEU A 2 4.11 1.00 16.07
C LEU A 2 4.01 0.77 14.55
N THR A 3 4.89 -0.04 14.00
CA THR A 3 4.92 -0.37 12.57
C THR A 3 5.01 -1.88 12.37
N VAL A 4 4.67 -2.35 11.17
CA VAL A 4 4.85 -3.76 10.74
C VAL A 4 6.29 -4.26 10.90
N ARG A 5 7.29 -3.36 10.84
CA ARG A 5 8.69 -3.74 11.10
C ARG A 5 8.90 -4.27 12.52
N GLN A 6 8.17 -3.71 13.49
CA GLN A 6 8.27 -4.03 14.91
C GLN A 6 7.25 -5.09 15.35
N ALA A 7 6.11 -5.14 14.65
CA ALA A 7 5.01 -6.08 14.93
C ALA A 7 4.46 -6.64 13.61
N PRO A 8 5.13 -7.63 12.99
CA PRO A 8 4.69 -8.22 11.73
C PRO A 8 3.28 -8.80 11.76
N GLY A 9 2.79 -9.23 12.93
CA GLY A 9 1.43 -9.70 13.12
C GLY A 9 0.35 -8.73 12.65
N MET A 10 0.64 -7.43 12.61
CA MET A 10 -0.28 -6.42 12.07
C MET A 10 -0.68 -6.68 10.61
N LEU A 11 0.11 -7.40 9.81
CA LEU A 11 -0.23 -7.73 8.43
C LEU A 11 -1.44 -8.64 8.31
N ARG A 12 -1.72 -9.45 9.32
CA ARG A 12 -2.86 -10.37 9.35
C ARG A 12 -4.20 -9.67 9.63
N TRP A 13 -4.13 -8.45 10.16
CA TRP A 13 -5.30 -7.63 10.43
C TRP A 13 -5.74 -6.92 9.16
N ARG A 14 -7.04 -6.86 8.93
CA ARG A 14 -7.63 -6.25 7.73
C ARG A 14 -8.48 -5.06 8.15
N ALA A 15 -8.46 -4.01 7.34
CA ALA A 15 -9.33 -2.86 7.52
C ALA A 15 -10.06 -2.57 6.20
N ALA A 16 -11.33 -2.25 6.28
CA ALA A 16 -12.15 -1.90 5.14
C ALA A 16 -13.18 -0.83 5.54
N TYR A 17 -13.52 0.02 4.59
CA TYR A 17 -14.66 0.92 4.73
C TYR A 17 -15.95 0.18 4.34
N GLU A 18 -17.04 0.46 5.02
CA GLU A 18 -18.37 0.02 4.63
C GLU A 18 -18.96 1.04 3.65
N GLY A 19 -19.41 0.55 2.50
CA GLY A 19 -20.00 1.37 1.45
C GLY A 19 -18.97 2.11 0.58
N THR A 20 -19.48 2.87 -0.37
CA THR A 20 -18.67 3.72 -1.23
C THR A 20 -18.52 5.08 -0.56
N PRO A 21 -17.32 5.57 -0.32
CA PRO A 21 -17.12 6.93 0.16
C PRO A 21 -17.80 7.93 -0.79
N GLY A 22 -18.38 8.98 -0.23
CA GLY A 22 -18.94 10.08 -1.00
C GLY A 22 -17.92 10.83 -1.85
N ASP A 23 -18.37 11.83 -2.59
CA ASP A 23 -17.50 12.73 -3.36
C ASP A 23 -16.69 13.62 -2.42
N ALA A 24 -15.46 13.93 -2.76
CA ALA A 24 -14.58 14.90 -2.08
C ALA A 24 -14.63 14.85 -0.53
N LEU A 25 -13.93 13.92 0.06
CA LEU A 25 -13.86 13.79 1.52
C LEU A 25 -12.75 14.67 2.10
N HIS A 26 -13.12 15.52 3.05
CA HIS A 26 -12.12 16.09 3.95
C HIS A 26 -11.55 14.97 4.86
N PRO A 27 -10.28 15.01 5.29
CA PRO A 27 -9.69 13.98 6.15
C PRO A 27 -10.50 13.68 7.43
N ASP A 28 -11.20 14.67 7.96
CA ASP A 28 -12.06 14.51 9.13
C ASP A 28 -13.40 13.82 8.83
N ASP A 29 -13.84 13.88 7.56
CA ASP A 29 -15.12 13.31 7.11
C ASP A 29 -14.97 11.86 6.62
N VAL A 30 -13.73 11.35 6.52
CA VAL A 30 -13.49 9.96 6.13
C VAL A 30 -14.14 9.02 7.15
N PRO A 31 -15.01 8.10 6.71
CA PRO A 31 -15.67 7.16 7.62
C PRO A 31 -14.67 6.32 8.42
N LEU A 32 -15.09 5.85 9.57
CA LEU A 32 -14.26 4.93 10.35
C LEU A 32 -14.24 3.55 9.66
N PRO A 33 -13.06 2.94 9.52
CA PRO A 33 -13.00 1.61 8.94
C PRO A 33 -13.47 0.54 9.92
N ARG A 34 -13.99 -0.55 9.39
CA ARG A 34 -14.12 -1.80 10.11
C ARG A 34 -12.80 -2.55 10.10
N VAL A 35 -12.41 -3.07 11.26
CA VAL A 35 -11.15 -3.81 11.42
C VAL A 35 -11.46 -5.25 11.80
N THR A 36 -10.91 -6.19 11.03
CA THR A 36 -11.09 -7.63 11.22
C THR A 36 -9.79 -8.26 11.71
N ALA A 37 -9.89 -8.97 12.82
CA ALA A 37 -8.78 -9.74 13.39
C ALA A 37 -8.49 -11.03 12.56
N PRO A 38 -7.31 -11.64 12.76
CA PRO A 38 -7.02 -12.98 12.21
C PRO A 38 -8.02 -14.07 12.64
N SER A 39 -8.67 -13.89 13.78
CA SER A 39 -9.75 -14.78 14.28
C SER A 39 -11.05 -14.67 13.48
N GLY A 40 -11.22 -13.60 12.69
CA GLY A 40 -12.46 -13.28 12.00
C GLY A 40 -13.39 -12.32 12.78
N GLU A 41 -13.09 -12.01 14.05
CA GLU A 41 -13.82 -11.01 14.78
C GLU A 41 -13.62 -9.63 14.16
N THR A 42 -14.67 -8.81 14.24
CA THR A 42 -14.70 -7.52 13.55
C THR A 42 -15.23 -6.42 14.47
N TRP A 43 -14.55 -5.28 14.46
CA TRP A 43 -14.95 -4.09 15.22
C TRP A 43 -14.89 -2.84 14.34
N GLU A 44 -15.66 -1.85 14.73
CA GLU A 44 -15.48 -0.49 14.21
C GLU A 44 -14.22 0.14 14.81
N TRP A 45 -13.52 0.99 14.05
CA TRP A 45 -12.36 1.71 14.55
C TRP A 45 -12.73 2.55 15.78
N GLY A 46 -11.94 2.43 16.84
CA GLY A 46 -12.17 3.14 18.12
C GLY A 46 -12.97 2.33 19.13
N HIS A 47 -13.50 1.15 18.77
CA HIS A 47 -14.14 0.28 19.74
C HIS A 47 -13.12 -0.21 20.79
N PRO A 48 -13.42 -0.12 22.11
CA PRO A 48 -12.46 -0.51 23.17
C PRO A 48 -11.92 -1.94 23.00
N ALA A 49 -12.77 -2.91 22.68
CA ALA A 49 -12.38 -4.31 22.50
C ALA A 49 -11.40 -4.51 21.32
N LEU A 50 -11.40 -3.66 20.30
CA LEU A 50 -10.43 -3.72 19.22
C LEU A 50 -9.01 -3.43 19.73
N GLN A 51 -8.85 -2.44 20.62
CA GLN A 51 -7.55 -2.12 21.19
C GLN A 51 -7.02 -3.26 22.08
N ASP A 52 -7.91 -3.88 22.85
CA ASP A 52 -7.56 -5.01 23.70
C ASP A 52 -7.16 -6.23 22.86
N ALA A 53 -7.94 -6.58 21.84
CA ALA A 53 -7.64 -7.67 20.91
C ALA A 53 -6.33 -7.45 20.16
N LEU A 54 -6.06 -6.22 19.69
CA LEU A 54 -4.77 -5.87 19.07
C LEU A 54 -3.61 -6.03 20.05
N SER A 55 -3.79 -5.59 21.30
CA SER A 55 -2.75 -5.68 22.33
C SER A 55 -2.42 -7.13 22.67
N GLU A 56 -3.45 -7.98 22.75
CA GLU A 56 -3.30 -9.42 22.99
C GLU A 56 -2.61 -10.13 21.83
N ASP A 57 -3.12 -9.98 20.58
CA ASP A 57 -2.53 -10.65 19.40
C ASP A 57 -1.09 -10.21 19.13
N LEU A 58 -0.75 -8.93 19.38
CA LEU A 58 0.61 -8.42 19.17
C LEU A 58 1.54 -8.63 20.37
N GLY A 59 1.04 -9.17 21.47
CA GLY A 59 1.79 -9.44 22.70
C GLY A 59 2.36 -8.19 23.37
N ARG A 60 1.70 -7.04 23.21
CA ARG A 60 2.14 -5.73 23.74
C ARG A 60 1.00 -4.73 23.81
N ALA A 61 1.03 -3.88 24.84
CA ALA A 61 0.07 -2.80 24.93
C ALA A 61 0.18 -1.86 23.73
N VAL A 62 -0.95 -1.60 23.07
CA VAL A 62 -1.08 -0.65 21.98
C VAL A 62 -2.19 0.36 22.29
N THR A 63 -2.03 1.58 21.81
CA THR A 63 -3.07 2.61 21.84
C THR A 63 -3.40 3.01 20.41
N MET A 64 -4.67 3.01 20.09
CA MET A 64 -5.18 3.45 18.81
C MET A 64 -5.36 4.95 18.78
N ARG A 65 -4.94 5.58 17.69
CA ARG A 65 -5.11 7.02 17.49
C ARG A 65 -5.53 7.28 16.04
N ARG A 66 -6.58 8.06 15.86
CA ARG A 66 -6.89 8.68 14.58
C ARG A 66 -6.06 9.96 14.48
N ASP A 67 -5.38 10.12 13.37
CA ASP A 67 -4.58 11.31 13.09
C ASP A 67 -4.90 11.78 11.67
N THR A 68 -5.68 12.86 11.60
CA THR A 68 -6.11 13.47 10.34
C THR A 68 -5.22 14.63 9.92
N ALA A 69 -4.34 15.09 10.81
CA ALA A 69 -3.44 16.20 10.56
C ALA A 69 -2.09 15.76 9.95
N LEU A 70 -1.73 14.48 10.13
CA LEU A 70 -0.46 13.95 9.66
C LEU A 70 -0.70 12.84 8.65
N MET A 71 -0.32 13.07 7.44
CA MET A 71 -0.16 12.03 6.44
C MET A 71 0.79 10.95 6.95
N GLN A 72 0.45 9.69 6.73
CA GLN A 72 1.13 8.55 7.34
C GLN A 72 2.59 8.42 6.94
N ASP A 73 2.95 8.81 5.74
CA ASP A 73 4.30 8.84 5.22
C ASP A 73 4.48 10.07 4.34
N LEU A 74 5.15 11.08 4.85
CA LEU A 74 5.74 12.18 4.10
C LEU A 74 4.82 12.93 3.11
N GLY A 75 3.52 12.88 3.27
CA GLY A 75 2.58 13.72 2.52
C GLY A 75 2.40 13.43 1.02
N ASP A 76 3.26 12.60 0.43
CA ASP A 76 3.36 12.42 -1.01
C ASP A 76 3.28 10.95 -1.44
N SER A 77 2.67 10.08 -0.65
CA SER A 77 2.88 8.65 -0.84
C SER A 77 1.64 7.89 -1.32
N ILE A 78 1.17 8.22 -2.50
CA ILE A 78 0.42 7.25 -3.28
C ILE A 78 1.45 6.39 -4.00
N LEU A 79 1.53 5.10 -3.67
CA LEU A 79 2.38 4.18 -4.37
C LEU A 79 1.68 3.63 -5.60
N ILE A 80 2.29 3.83 -6.75
CA ILE A 80 1.86 3.24 -8.03
C ILE A 80 2.82 2.12 -8.39
N THR A 81 2.27 0.98 -8.81
CA THR A 81 3.03 -0.16 -9.33
C THR A 81 2.42 -0.66 -10.63
N THR A 82 3.19 -1.35 -11.44
CA THR A 82 2.76 -1.91 -12.72
C THR A 82 2.68 -3.42 -12.68
N GLN A 83 1.78 -4.00 -13.47
CA GLN A 83 1.67 -5.46 -13.61
C GLN A 83 2.94 -6.02 -14.27
N ALA A 84 3.49 -5.35 -15.28
CA ALA A 84 4.70 -5.79 -15.95
C ALA A 84 5.88 -5.97 -14.98
N THR A 85 6.08 -5.02 -14.06
CA THR A 85 7.14 -5.11 -13.03
C THR A 85 6.86 -6.23 -12.02
N LEU A 86 5.61 -6.42 -11.61
CA LEU A 86 5.24 -7.50 -10.70
C LEU A 86 5.50 -8.88 -11.32
N ASP A 87 5.14 -9.06 -12.58
CA ASP A 87 5.32 -10.31 -13.32
C ASP A 87 6.82 -10.61 -13.53
N ALA A 88 7.59 -9.64 -14.01
CA ALA A 88 9.01 -9.80 -14.23
C ALA A 88 9.78 -10.10 -12.92
N THR A 89 9.40 -9.45 -11.83
CA THR A 89 10.01 -9.74 -10.51
C THR A 89 9.63 -11.14 -10.03
N SER A 90 8.38 -11.56 -10.22
CA SER A 90 7.90 -12.90 -9.86
C SER A 90 8.63 -13.98 -10.66
N GLU A 91 8.79 -13.79 -11.97
CA GLU A 91 9.53 -14.69 -12.86
C GLU A 91 10.99 -14.80 -12.43
N ALA A 92 11.67 -13.69 -12.21
CA ALA A 92 13.07 -13.66 -11.80
C ALA A 92 13.32 -14.34 -10.44
N LEU A 93 12.34 -14.32 -9.54
CA LEU A 93 12.41 -15.01 -8.25
C LEU A 93 11.92 -16.46 -8.30
N GLY A 94 11.34 -16.89 -9.44
CA GLY A 94 10.80 -18.24 -9.61
C GLY A 94 9.57 -18.53 -8.75
N THR A 95 8.88 -17.49 -8.28
CA THR A 95 7.69 -17.63 -7.43
C THR A 95 6.74 -16.44 -7.64
N PRO A 96 5.42 -16.68 -7.73
CA PRO A 96 4.44 -15.60 -7.80
C PRO A 96 4.52 -14.70 -6.57
N LEU A 97 4.61 -13.41 -6.79
CA LEU A 97 4.60 -12.41 -5.73
C LEU A 97 3.19 -11.88 -5.50
N ASP A 98 2.76 -11.89 -4.25
CA ASP A 98 1.53 -11.23 -3.86
C ASP A 98 1.71 -9.72 -3.83
N LEU A 99 0.90 -8.99 -4.61
CA LEU A 99 0.93 -7.54 -4.71
C LEU A 99 0.78 -6.84 -3.34
N ARG A 100 0.03 -7.45 -2.41
CA ARG A 100 -0.17 -6.92 -1.06
C ARG A 100 1.14 -6.72 -0.28
N ARG A 101 2.22 -7.43 -0.63
CA ARG A 101 3.57 -7.25 -0.05
C ARG A 101 4.09 -5.84 -0.25
N PHE A 102 3.75 -5.23 -1.37
CA PHE A 102 4.24 -3.91 -1.76
C PHE A 102 3.37 -2.77 -1.23
N ARG A 103 2.19 -3.06 -0.68
CA ARG A 103 1.23 -2.08 -0.13
C ARG A 103 0.88 -0.99 -1.13
N THR A 104 0.66 -1.41 -2.34
CA THR A 104 0.29 -0.54 -3.46
C THR A 104 -1.04 0.16 -3.20
N ASN A 105 -1.13 1.43 -3.56
CA ASN A 105 -2.37 2.19 -3.57
C ASN A 105 -3.09 2.08 -4.92
N ILE A 106 -2.33 2.22 -6.02
CA ILE A 106 -2.85 2.11 -7.38
C ILE A 106 -1.97 1.13 -8.14
N HIS A 107 -2.58 0.07 -8.66
CA HIS A 107 -1.89 -0.91 -9.51
C HIS A 107 -2.41 -0.78 -10.93
N VAL A 108 -1.50 -0.56 -11.87
CA VAL A 108 -1.86 -0.29 -13.27
C VAL A 108 -1.35 -1.37 -14.21
N ILE A 109 -2.11 -1.57 -15.29
CA ILE A 109 -1.71 -2.38 -16.43
C ILE A 109 -1.50 -1.42 -17.59
N LEU A 110 -0.27 -1.31 -18.06
CA LEU A 110 0.13 -0.49 -19.19
C LEU A 110 0.88 -1.36 -20.19
N ASP A 111 0.79 -1.01 -21.46
CA ASP A 111 1.61 -1.61 -22.52
C ASP A 111 2.99 -0.97 -22.50
N ASP A 112 3.76 -1.27 -21.46
CA ASP A 112 5.11 -0.78 -21.24
C ASP A 112 6.01 -1.91 -20.73
N GLU A 113 7.33 -1.72 -20.83
CA GLU A 113 8.29 -2.70 -20.34
C GLU A 113 8.30 -2.76 -18.79
N ALA A 114 8.72 -3.88 -18.24
CA ALA A 114 8.92 -4.00 -16.80
C ALA A 114 9.93 -2.97 -16.30
N TYR A 115 9.68 -2.41 -15.13
CA TYR A 115 10.48 -1.38 -14.45
C TYR A 115 10.51 -0.02 -15.19
N ALA A 116 9.61 0.20 -16.14
CA ALA A 116 9.50 1.49 -16.83
C ALA A 116 9.22 2.63 -15.85
N GLU A 117 8.45 2.35 -14.78
CA GLU A 117 8.11 3.32 -13.76
C GLU A 117 9.32 3.89 -13.00
N GLU A 118 10.49 3.25 -13.06
CA GLU A 118 11.73 3.80 -12.51
C GLU A 118 12.19 5.09 -13.23
N ARG A 119 11.65 5.34 -14.43
CA ARG A 119 11.99 6.50 -15.29
C ARG A 119 10.84 7.50 -15.46
N TRP A 120 9.75 7.33 -14.71
CA TRP A 120 8.57 8.19 -14.83
C TRP A 120 8.61 9.46 -13.96
N GLU A 121 9.71 9.69 -13.24
CA GLU A 121 9.87 10.89 -12.42
C GLU A 121 9.62 12.17 -13.22
N GLY A 122 8.79 13.07 -12.67
CA GLY A 122 8.40 14.33 -13.31
C GLY A 122 7.28 14.21 -14.33
N ARG A 123 6.83 12.99 -14.68
CA ARG A 123 5.69 12.76 -15.56
C ARG A 123 4.37 12.87 -14.79
N THR A 124 3.29 12.78 -15.52
CA THR A 124 1.92 12.80 -15.01
C THR A 124 1.22 11.50 -15.39
N LEU A 125 0.48 10.92 -14.46
CA LEU A 125 -0.40 9.78 -14.68
C LEU A 125 -1.85 10.21 -14.50
N THR A 126 -2.69 9.94 -15.49
CA THR A 126 -4.16 10.10 -15.38
C THR A 126 -4.78 8.72 -15.24
N VAL A 127 -5.66 8.55 -14.25
CA VAL A 127 -6.43 7.33 -14.00
C VAL A 127 -7.88 7.74 -13.74
N GLY A 128 -8.80 7.37 -14.61
CA GLY A 128 -10.18 7.87 -14.55
C GLY A 128 -10.20 9.41 -14.51
N ASP A 129 -10.81 9.99 -13.47
CA ASP A 129 -10.85 11.44 -13.27
C ASP A 129 -9.68 12.00 -12.46
N ALA A 130 -8.78 11.14 -11.99
CA ALA A 130 -7.68 11.54 -11.14
C ALA A 130 -6.40 11.80 -11.94
N THR A 131 -5.72 12.89 -11.61
CA THR A 131 -4.41 13.23 -12.15
C THR A 131 -3.36 13.19 -11.02
N LEU A 132 -2.25 12.51 -11.28
CA LEU A 132 -1.18 12.31 -10.30
C LEU A 132 0.16 12.82 -10.86
N ASP A 133 0.88 13.59 -10.06
CA ASP A 133 2.28 13.90 -10.31
C ASP A 133 3.14 12.73 -9.86
N LEU A 134 3.97 12.21 -10.76
CA LEU A 134 4.92 11.14 -10.46
C LEU A 134 6.19 11.76 -9.91
N LEU A 135 6.55 11.40 -8.67
CA LEU A 135 7.58 12.10 -7.90
C LEU A 135 8.95 11.43 -8.05
N HIS A 136 9.10 10.28 -7.46
CA HIS A 136 10.37 9.53 -7.48
C HIS A 136 10.12 8.04 -7.31
N PRO A 137 10.98 7.16 -7.86
CA PRO A 137 10.90 5.72 -7.64
C PRO A 137 10.89 5.37 -6.16
N CYS A 138 10.15 4.33 -5.80
CA CYS A 138 9.97 3.93 -4.41
C CYS A 138 11.05 2.95 -3.96
N VAL A 139 11.98 3.41 -3.11
CA VAL A 139 12.96 2.53 -2.44
C VAL A 139 12.24 1.65 -1.41
N ARG A 140 12.35 0.35 -1.57
CA ARG A 140 11.64 -0.61 -0.73
C ARG A 140 12.36 -0.90 0.58
N CYS A 141 11.57 -0.96 1.63
CA CYS A 141 12.03 -1.40 2.94
C CYS A 141 11.87 -2.92 3.12
N VAL A 142 12.06 -3.42 4.32
CA VAL A 142 11.96 -4.85 4.65
C VAL A 142 10.52 -5.42 4.58
N ILE A 143 9.50 -4.59 4.49
CA ILE A 143 8.09 -5.04 4.53
C ILE A 143 7.74 -6.00 3.38
N PRO A 144 8.10 -5.78 2.10
CA PRO A 144 7.83 -6.71 1.01
C PRO A 144 8.37 -8.13 1.23
N THR A 145 9.38 -8.29 2.09
CA THR A 145 9.89 -9.62 2.43
C THR A 145 8.94 -10.44 3.30
N ARG A 146 7.88 -9.82 3.86
CA ARG A 146 6.91 -10.52 4.70
C ARG A 146 5.73 -10.99 3.87
N ASP A 147 5.35 -12.24 4.08
CA ASP A 147 4.09 -12.75 3.56
C ASP A 147 2.90 -12.05 4.26
N PRO A 148 1.91 -11.56 3.52
CA PRO A 148 0.82 -10.78 4.11
C PRO A 148 -0.12 -11.59 4.99
N ASP A 149 -0.19 -12.90 4.83
CA ASP A 149 -1.09 -13.76 5.60
C ASP A 149 -0.34 -14.50 6.73
N SER A 150 0.78 -15.14 6.42
CA SER A 150 1.57 -15.94 7.39
C SER A 150 2.61 -15.11 8.14
N THR A 151 2.96 -13.91 7.67
CA THR A 151 4.08 -13.09 8.13
C THR A 151 5.46 -13.72 7.94
N ALA A 152 5.55 -14.90 7.31
CA ALA A 152 6.80 -15.57 6.97
C ALA A 152 7.71 -14.63 6.16
N LYS A 153 9.01 -14.71 6.43
CA LYS A 153 9.98 -13.79 5.83
C LYS A 153 10.73 -14.47 4.69
N ASP A 154 10.66 -13.88 3.50
CA ASP A 154 11.55 -14.19 2.39
C ASP A 154 12.49 -13.01 2.09
N PRO A 155 13.72 -13.05 2.58
CA PRO A 155 14.67 -11.97 2.36
C PRO A 155 15.17 -11.88 0.91
N ASN A 156 14.94 -12.90 0.07
CA ASN A 156 15.42 -12.93 -1.31
C ASN A 156 14.75 -11.85 -2.15
N ILE A 157 13.50 -11.52 -1.86
CA ILE A 157 12.77 -10.44 -2.55
C ILE A 157 13.56 -9.12 -2.48
N LEU A 158 13.88 -8.65 -1.29
CA LEU A 158 14.59 -7.38 -1.13
C LEU A 158 16.05 -7.47 -1.59
N LYS A 159 16.71 -8.61 -1.40
CA LYS A 159 18.07 -8.84 -1.90
C LYS A 159 18.13 -8.75 -3.42
N TRP A 160 17.16 -9.36 -4.09
CA TRP A 160 17.08 -9.34 -5.54
C TRP A 160 16.81 -7.92 -6.05
N LEU A 161 15.78 -7.23 -5.52
CA LEU A 161 15.49 -5.85 -5.86
C LEU A 161 16.70 -4.94 -5.64
N THR A 162 17.40 -5.08 -4.51
CA THR A 162 18.60 -4.28 -4.23
C THR A 162 19.71 -4.50 -5.24
N ARG A 163 19.92 -5.75 -5.65
CA ARG A 163 20.99 -6.11 -6.60
C ARG A 163 20.71 -5.63 -8.02
N HIS A 164 19.47 -5.71 -8.46
CA HIS A 164 19.11 -5.52 -9.87
C HIS A 164 18.44 -4.17 -10.15
N HIS A 165 17.77 -3.59 -9.17
CA HIS A 165 16.97 -2.37 -9.29
C HIS A 165 17.26 -1.35 -8.17
N GLY A 166 18.43 -1.40 -7.52
CA GLY A 166 18.77 -0.46 -6.44
C GLY A 166 17.80 -0.49 -5.24
N GLY A 167 17.01 -1.55 -5.10
CA GLY A 167 15.97 -1.67 -4.08
C GLY A 167 14.65 -0.98 -4.47
N LEU A 168 14.48 -0.61 -5.73
CA LEU A 168 13.29 0.07 -6.24
C LEU A 168 12.17 -0.93 -6.57
N PHE A 169 10.91 -0.50 -6.41
CA PHE A 169 9.70 -1.16 -6.91
C PHE A 169 8.54 -0.18 -6.83
N GLY A 170 8.03 0.23 -7.99
CA GLY A 170 6.98 1.24 -8.12
C GLY A 170 7.48 2.67 -7.96
N ILE A 171 6.58 3.61 -8.11
CA ILE A 171 6.84 5.06 -8.04
C ILE A 171 5.89 5.74 -7.07
N ASN A 172 6.40 6.69 -6.31
CA ASN A 172 5.59 7.55 -5.44
C ASN A 172 4.94 8.66 -6.26
N ALA A 173 3.71 8.98 -5.91
CA ALA A 173 2.93 10.00 -6.60
C ALA A 173 2.14 10.87 -5.62
N ARG A 174 1.71 12.02 -6.11
CA ARG A 174 0.83 12.95 -5.41
C ARG A 174 -0.37 13.31 -6.28
N MET A 175 -1.57 13.31 -5.69
CA MET A 175 -2.78 13.77 -6.37
C MET A 175 -2.72 15.25 -6.69
N ARG A 176 -3.18 15.62 -7.89
CA ARG A 176 -3.56 16.99 -8.24
C ARG A 176 -5.06 17.18 -7.94
N GLY A 177 -5.37 17.78 -6.80
CA GLY A 177 -6.76 17.98 -6.42
C GLY A 177 -7.46 16.68 -5.98
N SER A 178 -8.71 16.51 -6.40
CA SER A 178 -9.54 15.33 -6.14
C SER A 178 -9.99 14.68 -7.44
N GLY A 179 -10.26 13.37 -7.40
CA GLY A 179 -10.77 12.61 -8.55
C GLY A 179 -11.28 11.26 -8.11
N ARG A 180 -12.14 10.66 -8.90
CA ARG A 180 -12.60 9.29 -8.73
C ARG A 180 -11.78 8.35 -9.59
N ILE A 181 -11.46 7.21 -9.03
CA ILE A 181 -10.86 6.09 -9.74
C ILE A 181 -11.60 4.81 -9.41
N ALA A 182 -11.75 3.95 -10.39
CA ALA A 182 -12.34 2.63 -10.25
C ALA A 182 -11.48 1.57 -10.94
N VAL A 183 -11.64 0.33 -10.55
CA VAL A 183 -10.99 -0.78 -11.23
C VAL A 183 -11.54 -0.88 -12.66
N GLY A 184 -10.64 -0.86 -13.64
CA GLY A 184 -10.99 -0.88 -15.06
C GLY A 184 -10.96 0.50 -15.75
N ASP A 185 -10.71 1.56 -15.01
CA ASP A 185 -10.52 2.88 -15.60
C ASP A 185 -9.29 2.92 -16.52
N ALA A 186 -9.39 3.75 -17.56
CA ALA A 186 -8.27 4.00 -18.47
C ALA A 186 -7.12 4.69 -17.73
N VAL A 187 -5.90 4.33 -18.12
CA VAL A 187 -4.66 4.88 -17.57
C VAL A 187 -3.86 5.50 -18.70
N GLU A 188 -3.47 6.76 -18.54
CA GLU A 188 -2.68 7.50 -19.50
C GLU A 188 -1.44 8.11 -18.83
N LEU A 189 -0.28 7.89 -19.42
CA LEU A 189 1.01 8.39 -18.95
C LEU A 189 1.50 9.50 -19.90
N ALA A 190 1.64 10.73 -19.36
CA ALA A 190 2.07 11.92 -20.12
C ALA A 190 3.45 12.44 -19.68
#